data_1292685c558e155179e24039d81c7306
#
_entry.id   1292685c558e155179e24039d81c7306
#
_cell.length_a   1.000
_cell.length_b   1.000
_cell.length_c   1.000
_cell.angle_alpha   90.00
_cell.angle_beta   90.00
_cell.angle_gamma   90.00
#
_symmetry.space_group_name_H-M   'P 1'
#
loop_
_entity.id
_entity.type
_entity.pdbx_description
1 polymer ?
#
loop_
_entity_poly.entity_id
_entity_poly.type
_entity_poly.pdbx_seq_one_letter_code
_entity_poly.pdbx_strand_id
1 'polypeptide(L)'
;MIADHFDNKAFPVVAVERARSAQLQGRVFDSWRWGGYMMLAWPEASLHVDPLKFSDTTIKTYGRIEDLRPNWLAELNRWDVKTIIIQARSPMDTALRSAAGWSLWYGDSTAVVYRTK
;
A
#
# COMPACT_ATOMS: atom_id res chain seq x y z
N MET A 1 13.01 14.35 -10.89
CA MET A 1 12.22 13.13 -11.11
C MET A 1 10.75 13.48 -11.12
N ILE A 2 9.94 12.81 -11.92
CA ILE A 2 8.51 13.12 -12.03
C ILE A 2 7.81 13.10 -10.66
N ALA A 3 8.18 12.16 -9.79
CA ALA A 3 7.58 12.05 -8.47
C ALA A 3 7.81 13.30 -7.59
N ASP A 4 8.84 14.09 -7.86
CA ASP A 4 9.14 15.29 -7.08
C ASP A 4 8.13 16.42 -7.31
N HIS A 5 7.33 16.31 -8.36
CA HIS A 5 6.29 17.29 -8.66
C HIS A 5 4.97 17.00 -7.92
N PHE A 6 4.87 15.87 -7.23
CA PHE A 6 3.66 15.52 -6.51
C PHE A 6 3.64 16.17 -5.13
N ASP A 7 2.44 16.58 -4.71
CA ASP A 7 2.20 17.17 -3.41
C ASP A 7 2.35 16.09 -2.31
N ASN A 8 3.27 16.30 -1.38
CA ASN A 8 3.50 15.36 -0.30
C ASN A 8 2.37 15.31 0.74
N LYS A 9 1.35 16.17 0.62
CA LYS A 9 0.14 16.08 1.44
C LYS A 9 -0.92 15.19 0.81
N ALA A 10 -0.87 15.02 -0.51
CA ALA A 10 -1.82 14.19 -1.24
C ALA A 10 -1.24 12.83 -1.62
N PHE A 11 0.08 12.73 -1.74
CA PHE A 11 0.78 11.52 -2.19
C PHE A 11 1.84 11.08 -1.17
N PRO A 12 2.13 9.78 -1.08
CA PRO A 12 3.04 9.24 -0.06
C PRO A 12 4.51 9.43 -0.43
N VAL A 13 4.94 10.66 -0.70
CA VAL A 13 6.28 10.97 -1.21
C VAL A 13 7.37 10.49 -0.27
N VAL A 14 7.29 10.90 1.01
CA VAL A 14 8.33 10.55 1.99
C VAL A 14 8.29 9.07 2.32
N ALA A 15 7.08 8.51 2.47
CA ALA A 15 6.93 7.08 2.76
C ALA A 15 7.57 6.21 1.68
N VAL A 16 7.36 6.55 0.41
CA VAL A 16 7.94 5.82 -0.73
C VAL A 16 9.45 5.97 -0.76
N GLU A 17 9.98 7.19 -0.54
CA GLU A 17 11.42 7.41 -0.47
C GLU A 17 12.06 6.56 0.61
N ARG A 18 11.46 6.51 1.80
CA ARG A 18 11.95 5.71 2.92
C ARG A 18 11.93 4.22 2.59
N ALA A 19 10.84 3.74 1.99
CA ALA A 19 10.71 2.34 1.64
C ALA A 19 11.72 1.91 0.58
N ARG A 20 11.95 2.75 -0.43
CA ARG A 20 12.95 2.48 -1.46
C ARG A 20 14.37 2.49 -0.88
N SER A 21 14.68 3.47 -0.04
CA SER A 21 16.00 3.57 0.59
C SER A 21 16.29 2.39 1.51
N ALA A 22 15.26 1.87 2.17
CA ALA A 22 15.38 0.69 3.02
C ALA A 22 15.38 -0.61 2.22
N GLN A 23 15.15 -0.53 0.89
CA GLN A 23 15.12 -1.69 0.00
C GLN A 23 14.09 -2.73 0.44
N LEU A 24 12.91 -2.26 0.85
CA LEU A 24 11.82 -3.16 1.23
C LEU A 24 11.45 -4.03 0.04
N GLN A 25 11.32 -5.32 0.29
CA GLN A 25 11.10 -6.30 -0.75
C GLN A 25 9.75 -6.99 -0.59
N GLY A 26 9.35 -7.70 -1.65
CA GLY A 26 8.09 -8.40 -1.69
C GLY A 26 6.98 -7.53 -2.29
N ARG A 27 5.79 -8.09 -2.33
CA ARG A 27 4.66 -7.40 -2.92
C ARG A 27 4.18 -6.28 -2.02
N VAL A 28 3.84 -5.15 -2.65
CA VAL A 28 3.35 -3.96 -1.98
C VAL A 28 1.87 -3.78 -2.30
N PHE A 29 1.05 -3.60 -1.27
CA PHE A 29 -0.34 -3.19 -1.41
C PHE A 29 -0.42 -1.70 -1.11
N ASP A 30 -1.00 -0.93 -2.00
CA ASP A 30 -1.17 0.52 -1.82
C ASP A 30 -2.63 0.91 -1.97
N SER A 31 -2.99 2.08 -1.46
CA SER A 31 -4.32 2.62 -1.66
C SER A 31 -4.62 2.77 -3.15
N TRP A 32 -5.83 2.43 -3.56
CA TRP A 32 -6.28 2.55 -4.95
C TRP A 32 -5.95 3.92 -5.55
N ARG A 33 -6.17 4.99 -4.77
CA ARG A 33 -5.95 6.35 -5.29
C ARG A 33 -4.48 6.66 -5.56
N TRP A 34 -3.56 5.87 -5.02
CA TRP A 34 -2.11 6.09 -5.19
C TRP A 34 -1.48 5.19 -6.23
N GLY A 35 -2.26 4.32 -6.89
CA GLY A 35 -1.70 3.35 -7.83
C GLY A 35 -0.90 4.00 -8.95
N GLY A 36 -1.42 5.06 -9.57
CA GLY A 36 -0.70 5.76 -10.63
C GLY A 36 0.57 6.43 -10.14
N TYR A 37 0.53 7.05 -8.96
CA TYR A 37 1.72 7.64 -8.34
C TYR A 37 2.78 6.57 -8.10
N MET A 38 2.39 5.42 -7.55
CA MET A 38 3.33 4.34 -7.23
C MET A 38 4.04 3.81 -8.47
N MET A 39 3.35 3.75 -9.59
CA MET A 39 3.96 3.31 -10.85
C MET A 39 5.08 4.24 -11.31
N LEU A 40 4.98 5.53 -11.00
CA LEU A 40 6.02 6.51 -11.33
C LEU A 40 7.11 6.58 -10.28
N ALA A 41 6.72 6.56 -9.00
CA ALA A 41 7.65 6.81 -7.91
C ALA A 41 8.44 5.57 -7.49
N TRP A 42 7.84 4.38 -7.66
CA TRP A 42 8.48 3.13 -7.25
C TRP A 42 8.14 2.01 -8.23
N PRO A 43 8.60 2.12 -9.48
CA PRO A 43 8.26 1.13 -10.50
C PRO A 43 8.81 -0.26 -10.21
N GLU A 44 9.86 -0.38 -9.39
CA GLU A 44 10.44 -1.67 -9.02
C GLU A 44 9.58 -2.44 -8.02
N ALA A 45 8.66 -1.77 -7.33
CA ALA A 45 7.78 -2.45 -6.39
C ALA A 45 6.86 -3.40 -7.16
N SER A 46 6.70 -4.59 -6.63
CA SER A 46 5.73 -5.53 -7.20
C SER A 46 4.34 -5.13 -6.73
N LEU A 47 3.74 -4.15 -7.42
CA LEU A 47 2.42 -3.67 -7.10
C LEU A 47 1.40 -4.74 -7.42
N HIS A 48 0.40 -4.85 -6.56
CA HIS A 48 -0.69 -5.79 -6.78
C HIS A 48 -1.63 -5.30 -7.85
N VAL A 49 -1.63 -4.02 -8.06
CA VAL A 49 -2.58 -3.32 -8.91
C VAL A 49 -1.83 -2.75 -10.09
N ASP A 50 -1.86 -3.47 -11.21
CA ASP A 50 -1.41 -2.97 -12.51
C ASP A 50 -2.67 -2.66 -13.30
N PRO A 51 -2.97 -1.37 -13.61
CA PRO A 51 -4.19 -1.02 -14.33
C PRO A 51 -4.36 -1.73 -15.67
N LEU A 52 -3.27 -2.18 -16.27
CA LEU A 52 -3.30 -2.86 -17.55
C LEU A 52 -3.57 -4.36 -17.44
N LYS A 53 -3.52 -4.91 -16.22
CA LYS A 53 -3.67 -6.35 -15.98
C LYS A 53 -4.88 -6.69 -15.13
N PHE A 54 -5.79 -5.74 -14.91
CA PHE A 54 -6.93 -5.97 -14.05
C PHE A 54 -7.94 -6.89 -14.69
N SER A 55 -8.31 -7.93 -13.93
CA SER A 55 -9.57 -8.60 -14.13
C SER A 55 -10.61 -7.97 -13.17
N ASP A 56 -11.91 -8.13 -13.48
CA ASP A 56 -12.96 -7.68 -12.59
C ASP A 56 -12.84 -8.29 -11.19
N THR A 57 -12.43 -9.55 -11.12
CA THR A 57 -12.23 -10.25 -9.85
C THR A 57 -11.14 -9.58 -9.01
N THR A 58 -10.03 -9.20 -9.63
CA THR A 58 -8.93 -8.51 -8.94
C THR A 58 -9.38 -7.17 -8.39
N ILE A 59 -10.12 -6.38 -9.20
CA ILE A 59 -10.63 -5.08 -8.78
C ILE A 59 -11.57 -5.24 -7.59
N LYS A 60 -12.47 -6.21 -7.63
CA LYS A 60 -13.41 -6.47 -6.54
C LYS A 60 -12.70 -6.91 -5.27
N THR A 61 -11.69 -7.76 -5.38
CA THR A 61 -10.91 -8.22 -4.24
C THR A 61 -10.14 -7.05 -3.61
N TYR A 62 -9.56 -6.20 -4.44
CA TYR A 62 -8.85 -5.01 -3.98
C TYR A 62 -9.79 -4.10 -3.17
N GLY A 63 -10.99 -3.85 -3.69
CA GLY A 63 -11.99 -3.05 -3.00
C GLY A 63 -12.43 -3.66 -1.67
N ARG A 64 -12.60 -4.98 -1.62
CA ARG A 64 -12.93 -5.66 -0.38
C ARG A 64 -11.85 -5.50 0.68
N ILE A 65 -10.59 -5.53 0.28
CA ILE A 65 -9.48 -5.33 1.21
C ILE A 65 -9.50 -3.90 1.74
N GLU A 66 -9.58 -2.90 0.87
CA GLU A 66 -9.62 -1.50 1.31
C GLU A 66 -10.83 -1.19 2.19
N ASP A 67 -11.96 -1.81 1.92
CA ASP A 67 -13.20 -1.62 2.69
C ASP A 67 -13.27 -2.49 3.94
N LEU A 68 -12.22 -3.27 4.22
CA LEU A 68 -12.14 -4.15 5.38
C LEU A 68 -13.30 -5.15 5.44
N ARG A 69 -13.70 -5.67 4.29
CA ARG A 69 -14.73 -6.71 4.23
C ARG A 69 -14.21 -7.99 4.89
N PRO A 70 -15.11 -8.91 5.31
CA PRO A 70 -14.66 -10.14 5.94
C PRO A 70 -13.58 -10.84 5.11
N ASN A 71 -12.56 -11.37 5.80
CA ASN A 71 -11.42 -12.07 5.21
C ASN A 71 -10.41 -11.17 4.50
N TRP A 72 -10.44 -9.84 4.72
CA TRP A 72 -9.50 -8.95 4.05
C TRP A 72 -8.02 -9.29 4.36
N LEU A 73 -7.72 -9.71 5.60
CA LEU A 73 -6.36 -10.13 5.96
C LEU A 73 -5.97 -11.43 5.25
N ALA A 74 -6.90 -12.37 5.11
CA ALA A 74 -6.65 -13.62 4.41
C ALA A 74 -6.37 -13.36 2.92
N GLU A 75 -7.05 -12.40 2.32
CA GLU A 75 -6.81 -12.03 0.92
C GLU A 75 -5.42 -11.41 0.73
N LEU A 76 -4.97 -10.57 1.67
CA LEU A 76 -3.60 -10.05 1.64
C LEU A 76 -2.58 -11.19 1.72
N ASN A 77 -2.83 -12.19 2.55
CA ASN A 77 -1.95 -13.34 2.67
C ASN A 77 -1.94 -14.17 1.39
N ARG A 78 -3.09 -14.35 0.76
CA ARG A 78 -3.18 -15.07 -0.52
C ARG A 78 -2.38 -14.38 -1.61
N TRP A 79 -2.35 -13.07 -1.58
CA TRP A 79 -1.59 -12.27 -2.54
C TRP A 79 -0.11 -12.16 -2.18
N ASP A 80 0.30 -12.75 -1.05
CA ASP A 80 1.68 -12.71 -0.56
C ASP A 80 2.20 -11.27 -0.37
N VAL A 81 1.33 -10.39 0.12
CA VAL A 81 1.68 -8.98 0.38
C VAL A 81 2.57 -8.91 1.61
N LYS A 82 3.69 -8.21 1.50
CA LYS A 82 4.66 -8.04 2.59
C LYS A 82 4.72 -6.61 3.12
N THR A 83 4.28 -5.65 2.33
CA THR A 83 4.32 -4.22 2.68
C THR A 83 3.01 -3.56 2.27
N ILE A 84 2.49 -2.71 3.14
CA ILE A 84 1.25 -1.96 2.87
C ILE A 84 1.55 -0.48 3.02
N ILE A 85 1.20 0.31 2.01
CA ILE A 85 1.29 1.78 2.04
C ILE A 85 -0.10 2.35 1.83
N ILE A 86 -0.65 2.99 2.84
CA ILE A 86 -2.02 3.52 2.82
C ILE A 86 -2.07 4.89 3.48
N GLN A 87 -3.21 5.57 3.33
CA GLN A 87 -3.41 6.87 3.95
C GLN A 87 -3.37 6.77 5.48
N ALA A 88 -2.69 7.74 6.09
CA ALA A 88 -2.68 7.88 7.53
C ALA A 88 -4.12 8.16 8.03
N ARG A 89 -4.45 7.59 9.16
CA ARG A 89 -5.76 7.76 9.81
C ARG A 89 -6.93 7.23 9.01
N SER A 90 -6.67 6.36 8.03
CA SER A 90 -7.72 5.65 7.30
C SER A 90 -8.29 4.51 8.16
N PRO A 91 -9.46 3.97 7.80
CA PRO A 91 -9.98 2.79 8.50
C PRO A 91 -9.01 1.61 8.47
N MET A 92 -8.30 1.42 7.35
CA MET A 92 -7.33 0.34 7.23
C MET A 92 -6.11 0.57 8.14
N ASP A 93 -5.67 1.82 8.29
CA ASP A 93 -4.61 2.16 9.24
C ASP A 93 -5.00 1.73 10.65
N THR A 94 -6.20 2.09 11.09
CA THR A 94 -6.70 1.72 12.41
C THR A 94 -6.77 0.20 12.57
N ALA A 95 -7.27 -0.50 11.57
CA ALA A 95 -7.39 -1.95 11.61
C ALA A 95 -6.04 -2.65 11.68
N LEU A 96 -5.05 -2.16 10.93
CA LEU A 96 -3.72 -2.76 10.90
C LEU A 96 -2.95 -2.58 12.21
N ARG A 97 -3.23 -1.50 12.94
CA ARG A 97 -2.60 -1.29 14.26
C ARG A 97 -2.90 -2.42 15.24
N SER A 98 -4.05 -3.05 15.09
CA SER A 98 -4.49 -4.14 15.95
C SER A 98 -4.32 -5.51 15.30
N ALA A 99 -3.90 -5.57 14.05
CA ALA A 99 -3.84 -6.84 13.31
C ALA A 99 -2.58 -7.62 13.68
N ALA A 100 -2.77 -8.88 14.06
CA ALA A 100 -1.65 -9.77 14.31
C ALA A 100 -0.88 -10.01 13.00
N GLY A 101 0.44 -10.09 13.10
CA GLY A 101 1.28 -10.33 11.93
C GLY A 101 1.70 -9.10 11.17
N TRP A 102 1.20 -7.90 11.54
CA TRP A 102 1.57 -6.64 10.91
C TRP A 102 2.14 -5.67 11.94
N SER A 103 3.15 -4.92 11.55
CA SER A 103 3.72 -3.88 12.40
C SER A 103 3.91 -2.59 11.63
N LEU A 104 3.67 -1.47 12.32
CA LEU A 104 3.90 -0.14 11.75
C LEU A 104 5.40 0.06 11.59
N TRP A 105 5.83 0.30 10.35
CA TRP A 105 7.23 0.52 10.03
C TRP A 105 7.56 2.01 9.89
N TYR A 106 6.63 2.80 9.35
CA TYR A 106 6.81 4.23 9.13
C TYR A 106 5.45 4.91 9.12
N GLY A 107 5.41 6.15 9.58
CA GLY A 107 4.17 6.93 9.51
C GLY A 107 4.47 8.42 9.51
N ASP A 108 3.66 9.16 8.74
CA ASP A 108 3.64 10.63 8.76
C ASP A 108 2.18 11.09 8.64
N SER A 109 1.97 12.38 8.40
CA SER A 109 0.61 12.93 8.34
C SER A 109 -0.15 12.50 7.07
N THR A 110 0.54 11.98 6.07
CA THR A 110 -0.05 11.60 4.80
C THR A 110 -0.21 10.08 4.66
N ALA A 111 0.82 9.33 5.04
CA ALA A 111 0.90 7.90 4.76
C ALA A 111 1.45 7.11 5.93
N VAL A 112 1.05 5.85 6.00
CA VAL A 112 1.65 4.87 6.91
C VAL A 112 2.11 3.68 6.10
N VAL A 113 3.20 3.06 6.58
CA VAL A 113 3.77 1.85 5.98
C VAL A 113 3.76 0.75 7.03
N TYR A 114 3.09 -0.35 6.71
CA TYR A 114 3.06 -1.54 7.55
C TYR A 114 3.83 -2.65 6.87
N ARG A 115 4.47 -3.48 7.67
CA ARG A 115 5.20 -4.65 7.19
C ARG A 115 4.79 -5.88 7.96
N THR A 116 4.95 -7.04 7.34
CA THR A 116 4.80 -8.32 8.04
C THR A 116 5.84 -8.42 9.15
N LYS A 117 5.42 -8.97 10.27
CA LYS A 117 6.33 -9.23 11.39
C LYS A 117 7.30 -10.35 11.08
#